data_adcd74bb5eb45ab7ff683b36161e2b32
#
_entry.id   adcd74bb5eb45ab7ff683b36161e2b32
#
_cell.length_a   1.000
_cell.length_b   1.000
_cell.length_c   1.000
_cell.angle_alpha   90.00
_cell.angle_beta   90.00
_cell.angle_gamma   90.00
#
_symmetry.space_group_name_H-M   'P 1'
#
loop_
_entity.id
_entity.type
_entity.pdbx_description
1 polymer ?
#
loop_
_entity_poly.entity_id
_entity_poly.type
_entity_poly.pdbx_seq_one_letter_code
_entity_poly.pdbx_strand_id
1 'polypeptide(L)'
;MARINTLYMIKNAGSGHIGTSFSSIDIVSWLYLNELQKPESSIYFSSKGHDVPALYSVLISLELLEFDLIHKLRKIDGLPGHPDIKIPFMHINSGSLGMGISKAKGMVIANRLKDKKQNIFVLTGDGELQEGQIWESLQSASNNEMSEITVFVDHNKVQSDYQVSKTSDLGDIESKFKAFGWNVIRCDGNDFISISDSLNQSSNISNRLPTVIIADTIKGKGVSFMEHTAITDKSRYMYHSGAPTNQQYIEASDELISAQNILLNKLGEPELNFQEVPLTPLQVSTDKKISLMKSYSDALIDQADKNPNIVAMDADLILDSGLIPFKESFPDRYFQCGIAEQDMVSQAGGMALNGLLPVVNSFACFLSDRPNEQIYNNATEKTKIIYVGGLAGVIPGGTGHSHQSVRDIAALNGIPDFIMIEPYNEVEVQAALDFCVNNWESSSYIRLTPLPCTLSVDYEVSDLHIGKGTTLVDGDDIVLFSYGPNTLEQAVQASQILKLKDISLKVINLPWLNFVDINWLKSVTEKVSHIVTLDNHYRIGGQGDYLASKFINFKDSKKIQFLKLGLDNIPECGTNEEVLRAHRMDADNLAIDIENFFNGSNI
;
A
#
# COMPACT_ATOMS: atom_id res chain seq x y z
N MET A 1 -20.38 13.40 -15.87
CA MET A 1 -20.19 14.07 -14.56
C MET A 1 -19.23 13.29 -13.67
N ALA A 2 -19.56 12.10 -13.20
CA ALA A 2 -18.71 11.36 -12.25
C ALA A 2 -17.26 11.13 -12.73
N ARG A 3 -17.01 10.84 -14.01
CA ARG A 3 -15.64 10.77 -14.56
C ARG A 3 -14.88 12.09 -14.47
N ILE A 4 -15.55 13.21 -14.73
CA ILE A 4 -14.92 14.55 -14.64
C ILE A 4 -14.53 14.84 -13.19
N ASN A 5 -15.43 14.56 -12.24
CA ASN A 5 -15.17 14.74 -10.83
C ASN A 5 -14.03 13.81 -10.34
N THR A 6 -14.02 12.54 -10.78
CA THR A 6 -12.94 11.60 -10.48
C THR A 6 -11.59 12.09 -10.99
N LEU A 7 -11.54 12.57 -12.23
CA LEU A 7 -10.34 13.13 -12.84
C LEU A 7 -9.81 14.32 -12.04
N TYR A 8 -10.71 15.25 -11.67
CA TYR A 8 -10.36 16.41 -10.85
C TYR A 8 -9.83 16.00 -9.46
N MET A 9 -10.54 15.12 -8.76
CA MET A 9 -10.15 14.66 -7.42
C MET A 9 -8.74 14.08 -7.41
N ILE A 10 -8.43 13.18 -8.36
CA ILE A 10 -7.11 12.54 -8.47
C ILE A 10 -6.05 13.57 -8.86
N LYS A 11 -6.36 14.49 -9.77
CA LYS A 11 -5.45 15.56 -10.16
C LYS A 11 -5.13 16.48 -8.99
N ASN A 12 -6.13 16.91 -8.25
CA ASN A 12 -5.98 17.79 -7.10
C ASN A 12 -5.22 17.13 -5.94
N ALA A 13 -5.44 15.84 -5.73
CA ALA A 13 -4.72 15.06 -4.72
C ALA A 13 -3.26 14.76 -5.11
N GLY A 14 -2.87 14.94 -6.37
CA GLY A 14 -1.56 14.60 -6.88
C GLY A 14 -1.29 13.09 -7.03
N SER A 15 -2.26 12.24 -6.67
CA SER A 15 -2.16 10.78 -6.76
C SER A 15 -3.54 10.12 -6.67
N GLY A 16 -3.65 8.91 -7.24
CA GLY A 16 -4.88 8.10 -7.24
C GLY A 16 -4.85 7.05 -8.34
N HIS A 17 -5.96 6.34 -8.55
CA HIS A 17 -6.05 5.25 -9.51
C HIS A 17 -7.10 5.55 -10.59
N ILE A 18 -6.71 6.32 -11.60
CA ILE A 18 -7.62 6.81 -12.65
C ILE A 18 -8.16 5.67 -13.51
N GLY A 19 -7.28 4.79 -13.99
CA GLY A 19 -7.65 3.76 -14.94
C GLY A 19 -8.73 2.82 -14.42
N THR A 20 -8.57 2.31 -13.20
CA THR A 20 -9.54 1.42 -12.57
C THR A 20 -10.81 2.14 -12.12
N SER A 21 -10.70 3.41 -11.71
CA SER A 21 -11.87 4.24 -11.41
C SER A 21 -12.75 4.41 -12.66
N PHE A 22 -12.13 4.67 -13.80
CA PHE A 22 -12.86 4.86 -15.06
C PHE A 22 -13.43 3.56 -15.63
N SER A 23 -12.82 2.39 -15.36
CA SER A 23 -13.39 1.12 -15.80
C SER A 23 -14.67 0.75 -15.04
N SER A 24 -14.68 0.98 -13.72
CA SER A 24 -15.78 0.52 -12.84
C SER A 24 -16.92 1.52 -12.66
N ILE A 25 -16.73 2.80 -13.01
CA ILE A 25 -17.66 3.88 -12.68
C ILE A 25 -19.08 3.67 -13.26
N ASP A 26 -19.22 3.01 -14.41
CA ASP A 26 -20.52 2.72 -15.01
C ASP A 26 -21.30 1.69 -14.17
N ILE A 27 -20.63 0.63 -13.73
CA ILE A 27 -21.20 -0.39 -12.83
C ILE A 27 -21.65 0.28 -11.52
N VAL A 28 -20.77 1.07 -10.90
CA VAL A 28 -21.07 1.78 -9.64
C VAL A 28 -22.24 2.74 -9.83
N SER A 29 -22.23 3.53 -10.90
CA SER A 29 -23.31 4.47 -11.22
C SER A 29 -24.65 3.75 -11.40
N TRP A 30 -24.68 2.63 -12.15
CA TRP A 30 -25.89 1.87 -12.33
C TRP A 30 -26.44 1.33 -11.01
N LEU A 31 -25.58 0.73 -10.19
CA LEU A 31 -25.98 0.18 -8.89
C LEU A 31 -26.58 1.25 -7.99
N TYR A 32 -25.97 2.41 -7.86
CA TYR A 32 -26.49 3.49 -7.01
C TYR A 32 -27.76 4.14 -7.57
N LEU A 33 -27.93 4.19 -8.88
CA LEU A 33 -29.14 4.73 -9.50
C LEU A 33 -30.34 3.79 -9.43
N ASN A 34 -30.13 2.46 -9.37
CA ASN A 34 -31.21 1.49 -9.53
C ASN A 34 -31.34 0.48 -8.37
N GLU A 35 -30.24 -0.09 -7.89
CA GLU A 35 -30.28 -1.21 -6.95
C GLU A 35 -30.12 -0.80 -5.47
N LEU A 36 -29.46 0.33 -5.23
CA LEU A 36 -29.08 0.79 -3.89
C LEU A 36 -29.96 1.93 -3.36
N GLN A 37 -31.12 2.15 -3.96
CA GLN A 37 -32.08 3.19 -3.53
C GLN A 37 -32.62 2.96 -2.11
N LYS A 38 -32.54 1.74 -1.60
CA LYS A 38 -32.96 1.35 -0.24
C LYS A 38 -31.81 0.61 0.44
N PRO A 39 -31.01 1.32 1.26
CA PRO A 39 -29.86 0.71 1.96
C PRO A 39 -30.19 -0.47 2.86
N GLU A 40 -31.43 -0.55 3.34
CA GLU A 40 -31.92 -1.68 4.14
C GLU A 40 -32.08 -2.96 3.31
N SER A 41 -32.29 -2.87 2.00
CA SER A 41 -32.49 -4.03 1.11
C SER A 41 -31.26 -4.40 0.30
N SER A 42 -30.32 -3.49 0.07
CA SER A 42 -29.13 -3.77 -0.72
C SER A 42 -27.96 -2.91 -0.26
N ILE A 43 -26.75 -3.48 -0.31
CA ILE A 43 -25.50 -2.76 -0.07
C ILE A 43 -24.48 -3.10 -1.15
N TYR A 44 -23.53 -2.19 -1.34
CA TYR A 44 -22.41 -2.34 -2.26
C TYR A 44 -21.09 -2.01 -1.57
N PHE A 45 -20.03 -2.71 -1.94
CA PHE A 45 -18.67 -2.31 -1.65
C PHE A 45 -17.67 -2.84 -2.69
N SER A 46 -16.57 -2.10 -2.86
CA SER A 46 -15.46 -2.51 -3.70
C SER A 46 -14.45 -3.32 -2.88
N SER A 47 -14.19 -4.57 -3.30
CA SER A 47 -13.15 -5.44 -2.74
C SER A 47 -11.76 -4.94 -3.13
N LYS A 48 -11.57 -4.54 -4.39
CA LYS A 48 -10.31 -4.00 -4.89
C LYS A 48 -9.94 -2.66 -4.26
N GLY A 49 -10.90 -1.82 -3.93
CA GLY A 49 -10.78 -0.61 -3.14
C GLY A 49 -10.06 0.57 -3.78
N HIS A 50 -9.08 0.35 -4.64
CA HIS A 50 -8.32 1.42 -5.28
C HIS A 50 -9.13 2.20 -6.35
N ASP A 51 -10.34 1.77 -6.69
CA ASP A 51 -11.31 2.50 -7.51
C ASP A 51 -12.22 3.45 -6.72
N VAL A 52 -11.99 3.63 -5.43
CA VAL A 52 -12.82 4.45 -4.54
C VAL A 52 -13.04 5.90 -5.02
N PRO A 53 -12.13 6.56 -5.75
CA PRO A 53 -12.42 7.90 -6.30
C PRO A 53 -13.66 7.91 -7.22
N ALA A 54 -13.92 6.81 -7.96
CA ALA A 54 -15.15 6.68 -8.74
C ALA A 54 -16.38 6.61 -7.84
N LEU A 55 -16.32 5.79 -6.77
CA LEU A 55 -17.41 5.68 -5.80
C LEU A 55 -17.71 7.01 -5.13
N TYR A 56 -16.69 7.74 -4.66
CA TYR A 56 -16.88 9.07 -4.08
C TYR A 56 -17.52 10.04 -5.07
N SER A 57 -17.06 10.03 -6.32
CA SER A 57 -17.62 10.89 -7.36
C SER A 57 -19.09 10.58 -7.65
N VAL A 58 -19.48 9.31 -7.65
CA VAL A 58 -20.88 8.91 -7.81
C VAL A 58 -21.71 9.38 -6.62
N LEU A 59 -21.24 9.16 -5.39
CA LEU A 59 -21.95 9.57 -4.17
C LEU A 59 -22.11 11.09 -4.08
N ILE A 60 -21.08 11.86 -4.44
CA ILE A 60 -21.14 13.33 -4.51
C ILE A 60 -22.12 13.77 -5.61
N SER A 61 -22.10 13.13 -6.78
CA SER A 61 -23.01 13.46 -7.88
C SER A 61 -24.48 13.15 -7.57
N LEU A 62 -24.73 12.25 -6.63
CA LEU A 62 -26.06 11.91 -6.13
C LEU A 62 -26.43 12.67 -4.83
N GLU A 63 -25.65 13.63 -4.42
CA GLU A 63 -25.83 14.41 -3.18
C GLU A 63 -25.88 13.56 -1.90
N LEU A 64 -25.28 12.36 -1.94
CA LEU A 64 -25.14 11.46 -0.79
C LEU A 64 -23.91 11.81 0.06
N LEU A 65 -22.93 12.47 -0.52
CA LEU A 65 -21.79 13.09 0.15
C LEU A 65 -21.72 14.57 -0.21
N GLU A 66 -21.18 15.36 0.70
CA GLU A 66 -21.02 16.80 0.55
C GLU A 66 -20.12 17.14 -0.65
N PHE A 67 -20.52 18.14 -1.46
CA PHE A 67 -19.77 18.50 -2.68
C PHE A 67 -18.33 18.95 -2.38
N ASP A 68 -18.10 19.67 -1.28
CA ASP A 68 -16.78 20.18 -0.91
C ASP A 68 -15.73 19.08 -0.66
N LEU A 69 -16.16 17.85 -0.43
CA LEU A 69 -15.27 16.69 -0.29
C LEU A 69 -14.53 16.37 -1.58
N ILE A 70 -15.00 16.84 -2.74
CA ILE A 70 -14.29 16.70 -4.02
C ILE A 70 -12.87 17.29 -3.99
N HIS A 71 -12.63 18.28 -3.12
CA HIS A 71 -11.34 18.94 -2.95
C HIS A 71 -10.42 18.25 -1.95
N LYS A 72 -10.92 17.21 -1.26
CA LYS A 72 -10.27 16.65 -0.07
C LYS A 72 -9.89 15.17 -0.22
N LEU A 73 -9.70 14.67 -1.45
CA LEU A 73 -9.16 13.32 -1.64
C LEU A 73 -7.74 13.23 -1.08
N ARG A 74 -7.45 12.21 -0.28
CA ARG A 74 -6.16 11.97 0.39
C ARG A 74 -5.72 13.13 1.30
N LYS A 75 -6.70 13.74 1.97
CA LYS A 75 -6.49 14.72 3.05
C LYS A 75 -7.02 14.16 4.35
N ILE A 76 -6.49 14.61 5.50
CA ILE A 76 -6.85 14.08 6.80
C ILE A 76 -8.32 14.40 7.01
N ASP A 77 -9.01 15.19 7.17
CA ASP A 77 -10.45 15.41 7.35
C ASP A 77 -11.24 15.34 6.02
N GLY A 78 -10.84 14.45 5.13
CA GLY A 78 -11.40 14.33 3.79
C GLY A 78 -11.70 12.88 3.40
N LEU A 79 -11.47 12.59 2.13
CA LEU A 79 -11.76 11.29 1.53
C LEU A 79 -10.47 10.45 1.45
N PRO A 80 -10.40 9.30 2.15
CA PRO A 80 -9.25 8.39 2.09
C PRO A 80 -8.97 7.87 0.67
N GLY A 81 -7.72 7.46 0.44
CA GLY A 81 -7.29 6.89 -0.84
C GLY A 81 -7.86 5.49 -1.15
N HIS A 82 -8.40 4.81 -0.14
CA HIS A 82 -9.11 3.54 -0.20
C HIS A 82 -10.35 3.61 0.70
N PRO A 83 -11.37 2.73 0.51
CA PRO A 83 -12.56 2.72 1.34
C PRO A 83 -12.25 2.60 2.83
N ASP A 84 -12.83 3.48 3.62
CA ASP A 84 -12.74 3.48 5.08
C ASP A 84 -14.15 3.65 5.67
N ILE A 85 -14.52 2.80 6.62
CA ILE A 85 -15.84 2.82 7.29
C ILE A 85 -16.14 4.13 8.05
N LYS A 86 -15.15 4.99 8.23
CA LYS A 86 -15.35 6.35 8.75
C LYS A 86 -16.17 7.23 7.79
N ILE A 87 -16.18 6.91 6.50
CA ILE A 87 -16.90 7.65 5.47
C ILE A 87 -18.28 7.02 5.27
N PRO A 88 -19.38 7.80 5.26
CA PRO A 88 -20.72 7.29 4.98
C PRO A 88 -20.76 6.46 3.71
N PHE A 89 -21.59 5.43 3.68
CA PHE A 89 -21.75 4.46 2.60
C PHE A 89 -20.57 3.52 2.36
N MET A 90 -19.49 3.63 3.12
CA MET A 90 -18.41 2.63 3.11
C MET A 90 -18.74 1.52 4.10
N HIS A 91 -18.99 0.32 3.60
CA HIS A 91 -19.42 -0.82 4.45
C HIS A 91 -18.24 -1.66 4.95
N ILE A 92 -17.08 -1.55 4.31
CA ILE A 92 -15.84 -2.23 4.71
C ILE A 92 -14.63 -1.33 4.46
N ASN A 93 -13.56 -1.61 5.19
CA ASN A 93 -12.22 -1.17 4.79
C ASN A 93 -11.68 -2.14 3.73
N SER A 94 -11.17 -1.60 2.63
CA SER A 94 -10.53 -2.38 1.56
C SER A 94 -9.29 -1.68 1.01
N GLY A 95 -8.68 -2.24 -0.05
CA GLY A 95 -7.41 -1.79 -0.59
C GLY A 95 -6.35 -2.89 -0.53
N SER A 96 -6.35 -3.71 0.53
CA SER A 96 -5.69 -5.01 0.50
C SER A 96 -6.62 -6.02 -0.17
N LEU A 97 -6.16 -6.64 -1.26
CA LEU A 97 -6.99 -7.42 -2.19
C LEU A 97 -7.41 -8.80 -1.62
N GLY A 98 -8.45 -9.39 -2.21
CA GLY A 98 -8.86 -10.77 -1.96
C GLY A 98 -9.91 -10.99 -0.86
N MET A 99 -10.21 -10.00 -0.02
CA MET A 99 -11.00 -10.20 1.22
C MET A 99 -12.52 -9.95 1.06
N GLY A 100 -12.96 -9.28 -0.01
CA GLY A 100 -14.33 -8.77 -0.11
C GLY A 100 -15.41 -9.84 -0.10
N ILE A 101 -15.24 -10.91 -0.87
CA ILE A 101 -16.24 -12.00 -0.93
C ILE A 101 -16.38 -12.67 0.44
N SER A 102 -15.28 -12.90 1.15
CA SER A 102 -15.30 -13.46 2.51
C SER A 102 -16.06 -12.56 3.50
N LYS A 103 -15.89 -11.23 3.40
CA LYS A 103 -16.65 -10.27 4.21
C LYS A 103 -18.15 -10.29 3.87
N ALA A 104 -18.50 -10.36 2.58
CA ALA A 104 -19.89 -10.51 2.15
C ALA A 104 -20.54 -11.76 2.75
N LYS A 105 -19.86 -12.90 2.75
CA LYS A 105 -20.34 -14.14 3.40
C LYS A 105 -20.65 -13.93 4.88
N GLY A 106 -19.73 -13.27 5.60
CA GLY A 106 -19.95 -12.94 7.01
C GLY A 106 -21.20 -12.07 7.24
N MET A 107 -21.41 -11.09 6.35
CA MET A 107 -22.60 -10.23 6.38
C MET A 107 -23.88 -11.03 6.10
N VAL A 108 -23.89 -11.94 5.11
CA VAL A 108 -25.03 -12.82 4.82
C VAL A 108 -25.39 -13.67 6.04
N ILE A 109 -24.40 -14.31 6.67
CA ILE A 109 -24.60 -15.12 7.87
C ILE A 109 -25.24 -14.27 8.99
N ALA A 110 -24.68 -13.09 9.25
CA ALA A 110 -25.20 -12.18 10.27
C ALA A 110 -26.63 -11.70 9.97
N ASN A 111 -26.92 -11.41 8.69
CA ASN A 111 -28.26 -10.99 8.25
C ASN A 111 -29.27 -12.14 8.40
N ARG A 112 -28.92 -13.36 7.99
CA ARG A 112 -29.79 -14.54 8.15
C ARG A 112 -30.12 -14.81 9.62
N LEU A 113 -29.15 -14.68 10.53
CA LEU A 113 -29.36 -14.84 11.98
C LEU A 113 -30.25 -13.74 12.59
N LYS A 114 -30.36 -12.59 11.93
CA LYS A 114 -31.20 -11.45 12.36
C LYS A 114 -32.49 -11.32 11.55
N ASP A 115 -32.84 -12.35 10.78
CA ASP A 115 -34.00 -12.34 9.86
C ASP A 115 -34.03 -11.13 8.91
N LYS A 116 -32.87 -10.57 8.59
CA LYS A 116 -32.72 -9.44 7.68
C LYS A 116 -32.49 -9.95 6.25
N LYS A 117 -33.29 -9.46 5.31
CA LYS A 117 -33.12 -9.73 3.87
C LYS A 117 -32.35 -8.55 3.26
N GLN A 118 -31.15 -8.81 2.75
CA GLN A 118 -30.31 -7.77 2.13
C GLN A 118 -29.42 -8.40 1.07
N ASN A 119 -29.46 -7.86 -0.13
CA ASN A 119 -28.54 -8.23 -1.21
C ASN A 119 -27.19 -7.52 -1.01
N ILE A 120 -26.11 -8.19 -1.36
CA ILE A 120 -24.75 -7.69 -1.21
C ILE A 120 -24.06 -7.73 -2.57
N PHE A 121 -23.79 -6.55 -3.12
CA PHE A 121 -23.03 -6.37 -4.35
C PHE A 121 -21.55 -6.14 -4.01
N VAL A 122 -20.68 -6.98 -4.56
CA VAL A 122 -19.23 -6.89 -4.36
C VAL A 122 -18.57 -6.64 -5.71
N LEU A 123 -17.75 -5.62 -5.82
CA LEU A 123 -16.93 -5.39 -7.00
C LEU A 123 -15.50 -5.87 -6.75
N THR A 124 -15.02 -6.80 -7.57
CA THR A 124 -13.63 -7.28 -7.59
C THR A 124 -12.93 -6.81 -8.87
N GLY A 125 -11.60 -6.79 -8.86
CA GLY A 125 -10.78 -6.68 -10.07
C GLY A 125 -10.46 -8.07 -10.64
N ASP A 126 -10.16 -8.15 -11.93
CA ASP A 126 -9.68 -9.38 -12.54
C ASP A 126 -8.28 -9.78 -12.03
N GLY A 127 -7.35 -8.84 -11.88
CA GLY A 127 -6.06 -9.11 -11.22
C GLY A 127 -6.22 -9.59 -9.78
N GLU A 128 -7.20 -9.08 -9.04
CA GLU A 128 -7.52 -9.53 -7.67
C GLU A 128 -7.90 -11.02 -7.61
N LEU A 129 -8.42 -11.60 -8.69
CA LEU A 129 -8.74 -13.03 -8.74
C LEU A 129 -7.49 -13.94 -8.66
N GLN A 130 -6.29 -13.40 -8.74
CA GLN A 130 -5.06 -14.15 -8.51
C GLN A 130 -4.82 -14.46 -7.03
N GLU A 131 -5.46 -13.71 -6.12
CA GLU A 131 -5.41 -13.96 -4.68
C GLU A 131 -6.07 -15.29 -4.30
N GLY A 132 -5.36 -16.15 -3.58
CA GLY A 132 -5.86 -17.46 -3.15
C GLY A 132 -7.15 -17.39 -2.34
N GLN A 133 -7.30 -16.38 -1.48
CA GLN A 133 -8.48 -16.19 -0.64
C GLN A 133 -9.78 -16.00 -1.46
N ILE A 134 -9.70 -15.47 -2.67
CA ILE A 134 -10.88 -15.42 -3.58
C ILE A 134 -11.42 -16.84 -3.77
N TRP A 135 -10.58 -17.77 -4.22
CA TRP A 135 -10.98 -19.15 -4.52
C TRP A 135 -11.43 -19.93 -3.27
N GLU A 136 -10.77 -19.72 -2.13
CA GLU A 136 -11.22 -20.26 -0.83
C GLU A 136 -12.65 -19.79 -0.48
N SER A 137 -12.96 -18.53 -0.79
CA SER A 137 -14.26 -17.94 -0.45
C SER A 137 -15.42 -18.51 -1.28
N LEU A 138 -15.15 -18.89 -2.53
CA LEU A 138 -16.18 -19.34 -3.48
C LEU A 138 -16.84 -20.63 -3.07
N GLN A 139 -16.07 -21.65 -2.65
CA GLN A 139 -16.56 -22.97 -2.31
C GLN A 139 -17.60 -22.92 -1.20
N SER A 140 -17.29 -22.21 -0.11
CA SER A 140 -18.22 -22.16 1.02
C SER A 140 -19.43 -21.24 0.78
N ALA A 141 -19.33 -20.24 -0.10
CA ALA A 141 -20.48 -19.43 -0.51
C ALA A 141 -21.52 -20.28 -1.27
N SER A 142 -21.06 -21.12 -2.19
CA SER A 142 -21.89 -22.07 -2.93
C SER A 142 -22.49 -23.13 -2.01
N ASN A 143 -21.67 -23.78 -1.15
CA ASN A 143 -22.12 -24.81 -0.22
C ASN A 143 -23.20 -24.32 0.77
N ASN A 144 -23.18 -23.03 1.12
CA ASN A 144 -24.17 -22.41 2.01
C ASN A 144 -25.29 -21.67 1.26
N GLU A 145 -25.39 -21.90 -0.05
CA GLU A 145 -26.47 -21.34 -0.87
C GLU A 145 -26.67 -19.83 -0.66
N MET A 146 -25.57 -19.04 -0.75
CA MET A 146 -25.57 -17.60 -0.46
C MET A 146 -26.02 -16.78 -1.68
N SER A 147 -27.26 -16.97 -2.12
CA SER A 147 -27.83 -16.25 -3.27
C SER A 147 -27.95 -14.73 -3.08
N GLU A 148 -27.81 -14.25 -1.86
CA GLU A 148 -27.77 -12.82 -1.56
C GLU A 148 -26.52 -12.11 -2.09
N ILE A 149 -25.48 -12.88 -2.49
CA ILE A 149 -24.21 -12.33 -2.98
C ILE A 149 -24.22 -12.27 -4.50
N THR A 150 -24.03 -11.07 -5.04
CA THR A 150 -23.72 -10.84 -6.46
C THR A 150 -22.34 -10.18 -6.56
N VAL A 151 -21.40 -10.84 -7.22
CA VAL A 151 -20.04 -10.34 -7.45
C VAL A 151 -19.95 -9.81 -8.87
N PHE A 152 -19.53 -8.55 -9.03
CA PHE A 152 -19.06 -8.02 -10.31
C PHE A 152 -17.55 -8.19 -10.40
N VAL A 153 -17.08 -8.77 -11.49
CA VAL A 153 -15.66 -8.77 -11.83
C VAL A 153 -15.42 -7.66 -12.86
N ASP A 154 -14.71 -6.60 -12.47
CA ASP A 154 -14.23 -5.58 -13.41
C ASP A 154 -13.12 -6.20 -14.28
N HIS A 155 -13.55 -6.84 -15.37
CA HIS A 155 -12.69 -7.59 -16.27
C HIS A 155 -12.10 -6.67 -17.34
N ASN A 156 -11.22 -5.78 -16.93
CA ASN A 156 -10.53 -4.84 -17.81
C ASN A 156 -9.24 -5.38 -18.41
N LYS A 157 -8.79 -6.59 -18.02
CA LYS A 157 -7.65 -7.35 -18.58
C LYS A 157 -6.28 -6.75 -18.31
N VAL A 158 -6.18 -5.71 -17.45
CA VAL A 158 -4.94 -5.02 -17.15
C VAL A 158 -4.77 -4.84 -15.64
N GLN A 159 -3.66 -5.36 -15.10
CA GLN A 159 -3.28 -5.21 -13.70
C GLN A 159 -2.56 -3.86 -13.45
N SER A 160 -1.58 -3.84 -12.54
CA SER A 160 -0.86 -2.61 -12.22
C SER A 160 -0.16 -2.02 -13.45
N ASP A 161 0.73 -2.77 -14.07
CA ASP A 161 1.59 -2.30 -15.17
C ASP A 161 1.30 -3.00 -16.50
N TYR A 162 0.88 -4.27 -16.46
CA TYR A 162 0.77 -5.13 -17.63
C TYR A 162 -0.61 -5.80 -17.73
N GLN A 163 -0.84 -6.45 -18.86
CA GLN A 163 -2.02 -7.29 -19.06
C GLN A 163 -2.01 -8.48 -18.09
N VAL A 164 -3.18 -8.85 -17.56
CA VAL A 164 -3.37 -10.02 -16.69
C VAL A 164 -2.77 -11.28 -17.32
N SER A 165 -3.02 -11.51 -18.61
CA SER A 165 -2.50 -12.66 -19.36
C SER A 165 -0.97 -12.71 -19.50
N LYS A 166 -0.28 -11.59 -19.24
CA LYS A 166 1.21 -11.51 -19.27
C LYS A 166 1.84 -11.54 -17.89
N THR A 167 1.05 -11.26 -16.85
CA THR A 167 1.49 -11.28 -15.46
C THR A 167 1.27 -12.66 -14.86
N SER A 168 0.01 -13.08 -14.75
CA SER A 168 -0.40 -14.43 -14.36
C SER A 168 -1.76 -14.69 -14.98
N ASP A 169 -1.79 -15.51 -16.05
CA ASP A 169 -3.00 -15.74 -16.83
C ASP A 169 -4.05 -16.49 -16.03
N LEU A 170 -5.22 -15.91 -15.91
CA LEU A 170 -6.36 -16.51 -15.21
C LEU A 170 -7.06 -17.60 -16.04
N GLY A 171 -6.76 -17.73 -17.32
CA GLY A 171 -7.44 -18.67 -18.22
C GLY A 171 -8.94 -18.41 -18.32
N ASP A 172 -9.74 -19.49 -18.43
CA ASP A 172 -11.21 -19.39 -18.49
C ASP A 172 -11.82 -19.16 -17.10
N ILE A 173 -12.04 -17.89 -16.77
CA ILE A 173 -12.63 -17.48 -15.48
C ILE A 173 -14.08 -17.92 -15.34
N GLU A 174 -14.86 -17.99 -16.44
CA GLU A 174 -16.25 -18.47 -16.40
C GLU A 174 -16.33 -19.93 -15.97
N SER A 175 -15.51 -20.79 -16.59
CA SER A 175 -15.45 -22.21 -16.23
C SER A 175 -14.96 -22.41 -14.80
N LYS A 176 -14.03 -21.59 -14.31
CA LYS A 176 -13.58 -21.64 -12.91
C LYS A 176 -14.72 -21.34 -11.95
N PHE A 177 -15.44 -20.22 -12.11
CA PHE A 177 -16.58 -19.91 -11.23
C PHE A 177 -17.70 -20.98 -11.31
N LYS A 178 -18.00 -21.48 -12.51
CA LYS A 178 -18.95 -22.59 -12.68
C LYS A 178 -18.52 -23.86 -11.92
N ALA A 179 -17.22 -24.18 -11.93
CA ALA A 179 -16.69 -25.34 -11.22
C ALA A 179 -16.82 -25.20 -9.68
N PHE A 180 -16.82 -23.97 -9.15
CA PHE A 180 -17.14 -23.68 -7.75
C PHE A 180 -18.65 -23.63 -7.45
N GLY A 181 -19.52 -23.89 -8.43
CA GLY A 181 -20.98 -23.94 -8.23
C GLY A 181 -21.65 -22.56 -8.23
N TRP A 182 -21.05 -21.55 -8.86
CA TRP A 182 -21.63 -20.21 -8.97
C TRP A 182 -22.45 -20.07 -10.27
N ASN A 183 -23.51 -19.27 -10.21
CA ASN A 183 -24.15 -18.76 -11.41
C ASN A 183 -23.21 -17.77 -12.09
N VAL A 184 -23.03 -17.89 -13.40
CA VAL A 184 -22.11 -17.04 -14.15
C VAL A 184 -22.85 -16.33 -15.26
N ILE A 185 -22.77 -15.01 -15.28
CA ILE A 185 -23.32 -14.13 -16.30
C ILE A 185 -22.16 -13.28 -16.83
N ARG A 186 -22.21 -12.88 -18.10
CA ARG A 186 -21.21 -11.98 -18.69
C ARG A 186 -21.91 -10.83 -19.39
N CYS A 187 -21.37 -9.61 -19.24
CA CYS A 187 -21.94 -8.40 -19.82
C CYS A 187 -20.86 -7.43 -20.28
N ASP A 188 -21.24 -6.45 -21.09
CA ASP A 188 -20.44 -5.23 -21.28
C ASP A 188 -20.60 -4.35 -20.06
N GLY A 189 -19.53 -4.18 -19.28
CA GLY A 189 -19.52 -3.41 -18.03
C GLY A 189 -19.48 -1.89 -18.24
N ASN A 190 -19.36 -1.42 -19.48
CA ASN A 190 -19.44 0.00 -19.83
C ASN A 190 -20.73 0.37 -20.58
N ASP A 191 -21.67 -0.58 -20.70
CA ASP A 191 -23.00 -0.33 -21.27
C ASP A 191 -24.11 -0.56 -20.23
N PHE A 192 -24.89 0.49 -19.94
CA PHE A 192 -25.98 0.45 -18.95
C PHE A 192 -27.08 -0.56 -19.27
N ILE A 193 -27.39 -0.77 -20.56
CA ILE A 193 -28.38 -1.73 -20.97
C ILE A 193 -27.89 -3.15 -20.68
N SER A 194 -26.65 -3.45 -21.02
CA SER A 194 -26.00 -4.73 -20.76
C SER A 194 -25.87 -5.04 -19.26
N ILE A 195 -25.56 -4.03 -18.44
CA ILE A 195 -25.54 -4.16 -16.96
C ILE A 195 -26.96 -4.47 -16.45
N SER A 196 -27.96 -3.72 -16.90
CA SER A 196 -29.36 -3.94 -16.53
C SER A 196 -29.85 -5.35 -16.86
N ASP A 197 -29.60 -5.80 -18.09
CA ASP A 197 -30.01 -7.12 -18.54
C ASP A 197 -29.34 -8.23 -17.74
N SER A 198 -28.07 -8.06 -17.37
CA SER A 198 -27.33 -9.02 -16.53
C SER A 198 -27.91 -9.13 -15.12
N LEU A 199 -28.31 -8.01 -14.51
CA LEU A 199 -28.96 -7.99 -13.20
C LEU A 199 -30.37 -8.60 -13.26
N ASN A 200 -31.14 -8.29 -14.30
CA ASN A 200 -32.43 -8.90 -14.54
C ASN A 200 -32.30 -10.43 -14.76
N GLN A 201 -31.31 -10.88 -15.51
CA GLN A 201 -31.00 -12.29 -15.63
C GLN A 201 -30.67 -12.92 -14.29
N SER A 202 -29.83 -12.29 -13.47
CA SER A 202 -29.45 -12.75 -12.12
C SER A 202 -30.69 -12.90 -11.22
N SER A 203 -31.58 -11.91 -11.21
CA SER A 203 -32.78 -11.90 -10.37
C SER A 203 -33.80 -12.96 -10.76
N ASN A 204 -33.80 -13.41 -12.01
CA ASN A 204 -34.67 -14.46 -12.53
C ASN A 204 -34.13 -15.88 -12.31
N ILE A 205 -32.91 -16.04 -11.79
CA ILE A 205 -32.35 -17.35 -11.42
C ILE A 205 -33.04 -17.88 -10.18
N SER A 206 -33.68 -19.04 -10.31
CA SER A 206 -34.47 -19.63 -9.22
C SER A 206 -33.68 -20.49 -8.24
N ASN A 207 -32.41 -20.80 -8.53
CA ASN A 207 -31.57 -21.54 -7.60
C ASN A 207 -31.09 -20.61 -6.46
N ARG A 208 -30.56 -21.21 -5.39
CA ARG A 208 -30.09 -20.47 -4.20
C ARG A 208 -28.58 -20.22 -4.21
N LEU A 209 -27.94 -20.32 -5.37
CA LEU A 209 -26.49 -20.17 -5.49
C LEU A 209 -26.09 -18.69 -5.69
N PRO A 210 -24.91 -18.30 -5.22
CA PRO A 210 -24.37 -16.96 -5.47
C PRO A 210 -24.13 -16.73 -6.98
N THR A 211 -24.13 -15.47 -7.39
CA THR A 211 -23.96 -15.07 -8.79
C THR A 211 -22.68 -14.25 -8.97
N VAL A 212 -21.94 -14.54 -10.04
CA VAL A 212 -20.87 -13.68 -10.54
C VAL A 212 -21.28 -13.10 -11.90
N ILE A 213 -21.10 -11.80 -12.05
CA ILE A 213 -21.27 -11.07 -13.31
C ILE A 213 -19.87 -10.64 -13.78
N ILE A 214 -19.37 -11.27 -14.83
CA ILE A 214 -18.10 -10.90 -15.46
C ILE A 214 -18.39 -9.72 -16.38
N ALA A 215 -18.03 -8.53 -15.93
CA ALA A 215 -18.25 -7.29 -16.65
C ALA A 215 -17.00 -6.94 -17.46
N ASP A 216 -17.06 -7.17 -18.77
CA ASP A 216 -15.99 -6.72 -19.67
C ASP A 216 -15.95 -5.20 -19.72
N THR A 217 -14.84 -4.61 -19.31
CA THR A 217 -14.66 -3.17 -19.22
C THR A 217 -13.39 -2.70 -19.92
N ILE A 218 -13.28 -1.40 -20.11
CA ILE A 218 -12.09 -0.76 -20.66
C ILE A 218 -11.42 0.04 -19.53
N LYS A 219 -10.19 -0.35 -19.14
CA LYS A 219 -9.41 0.43 -18.17
C LYS A 219 -9.10 1.81 -18.73
N GLY A 220 -9.46 2.87 -17.99
CA GLY A 220 -9.33 4.24 -18.47
C GLY A 220 -10.47 4.73 -19.35
N LYS A 221 -11.62 4.03 -19.40
CA LYS A 221 -12.78 4.32 -20.25
C LYS A 221 -13.22 5.77 -20.26
N GLY A 222 -13.36 6.33 -21.44
CA GLY A 222 -13.91 7.68 -21.67
C GLY A 222 -12.87 8.76 -21.96
N VAL A 223 -11.57 8.42 -21.84
CA VAL A 223 -10.46 9.28 -22.28
C VAL A 223 -9.57 8.48 -23.23
N SER A 224 -9.55 8.85 -24.49
CA SER A 224 -8.99 8.04 -25.58
C SER A 224 -7.55 7.59 -25.35
N PHE A 225 -6.68 8.47 -24.86
CA PHE A 225 -5.28 8.15 -24.61
C PHE A 225 -5.03 7.44 -23.26
N MET A 226 -6.04 7.35 -22.38
CA MET A 226 -5.98 6.61 -21.13
C MET A 226 -6.58 5.20 -21.26
N GLU A 227 -7.36 4.91 -22.28
CA GLU A 227 -7.93 3.58 -22.51
C GLU A 227 -6.82 2.56 -22.78
N HIS A 228 -6.88 1.41 -22.11
CA HIS A 228 -5.88 0.34 -22.33
C HIS A 228 -5.86 -0.17 -23.76
N THR A 229 -6.91 0.03 -24.52
CA THR A 229 -7.00 -0.30 -25.94
C THR A 229 -6.06 0.53 -26.82
N ALA A 230 -5.59 1.68 -26.31
CA ALA A 230 -4.59 2.51 -26.97
C ALA A 230 -3.13 2.02 -26.76
N ILE A 231 -2.92 1.00 -25.90
CA ILE A 231 -1.59 0.49 -25.56
C ILE A 231 -1.14 -0.52 -26.61
N THR A 232 0.08 -0.35 -27.10
CA THR A 232 0.73 -1.35 -27.96
C THR A 232 1.25 -2.54 -27.14
N ASP A 233 1.40 -3.72 -27.76
CA ASP A 233 1.75 -5.01 -27.10
C ASP A 233 3.01 -5.02 -26.21
N LYS A 234 3.87 -4.01 -26.28
CA LYS A 234 5.13 -3.93 -25.52
C LYS A 234 5.15 -2.84 -24.45
N SER A 235 4.11 -2.01 -24.35
CA SER A 235 4.07 -0.88 -23.45
C SER A 235 3.32 -1.19 -22.16
N ARG A 236 3.77 -0.56 -21.06
CA ARG A 236 3.06 -0.59 -19.77
C ARG A 236 1.82 0.28 -19.82
N TYR A 237 0.86 -0.05 -18.98
CA TYR A 237 -0.26 0.83 -18.68
C TYR A 237 0.20 1.96 -17.75
N MET A 238 0.10 3.21 -18.19
CA MET A 238 0.68 4.36 -17.51
C MET A 238 -0.29 5.08 -16.56
N TYR A 239 -1.57 4.69 -16.53
CA TYR A 239 -2.62 5.37 -15.77
C TYR A 239 -3.21 4.49 -14.66
N HIS A 240 -2.44 3.51 -14.16
CA HIS A 240 -2.86 2.69 -13.04
C HIS A 240 -2.84 3.50 -11.74
N SER A 241 -1.72 4.10 -11.40
CA SER A 241 -1.51 4.93 -10.20
C SER A 241 -0.89 6.28 -10.57
N GLY A 242 -0.93 7.23 -9.63
CA GLY A 242 -0.43 8.59 -9.83
C GLY A 242 -1.51 9.57 -10.27
N ALA A 243 -1.10 10.76 -10.68
CA ALA A 243 -1.97 11.80 -11.23
C ALA A 243 -1.52 12.19 -12.64
N PRO A 244 -2.43 12.59 -13.54
CA PRO A 244 -2.06 13.08 -14.86
C PRO A 244 -1.24 14.37 -14.76
N THR A 245 -0.39 14.63 -15.74
CA THR A 245 0.26 15.94 -15.89
C THR A 245 -0.79 17.03 -16.11
N ASN A 246 -0.41 18.31 -16.01
CA ASN A 246 -1.36 19.41 -16.28
C ASN A 246 -1.90 19.34 -17.69
N GLN A 247 -1.05 19.04 -18.67
CA GLN A 247 -1.45 18.92 -20.07
C GLN A 247 -2.44 17.75 -20.27
N GLN A 248 -2.12 16.58 -19.73
CA GLN A 248 -2.99 15.40 -19.80
C GLN A 248 -4.34 15.63 -19.09
N TYR A 249 -4.34 16.37 -17.98
CA TYR A 249 -5.58 16.74 -17.28
C TYR A 249 -6.48 17.60 -18.15
N ILE A 250 -5.92 18.63 -18.80
CA ILE A 250 -6.67 19.54 -19.69
C ILE A 250 -7.25 18.74 -20.86
N GLU A 251 -6.42 17.96 -21.56
CA GLU A 251 -6.85 17.14 -22.70
C GLU A 251 -7.96 16.14 -22.32
N ALA A 252 -7.81 15.46 -21.19
CA ALA A 252 -8.82 14.52 -20.67
C ALA A 252 -10.12 15.22 -20.28
N SER A 253 -10.02 16.41 -19.65
CA SER A 253 -11.17 17.23 -19.28
C SER A 253 -11.95 17.67 -20.51
N ASP A 254 -11.26 18.22 -21.51
CA ASP A 254 -11.86 18.68 -22.75
C ASP A 254 -12.60 17.56 -23.50
N GLU A 255 -12.00 16.36 -23.56
CA GLU A 255 -12.61 15.19 -24.17
C GLU A 255 -13.89 14.76 -23.43
N LEU A 256 -13.84 14.65 -22.10
CA LEU A 256 -14.99 14.27 -21.28
C LEU A 256 -16.11 15.31 -21.32
N ILE A 257 -15.78 16.60 -21.26
CA ILE A 257 -16.74 17.72 -21.32
C ILE A 257 -17.42 17.73 -22.69
N SER A 258 -16.64 17.64 -23.77
CA SER A 258 -17.18 17.64 -25.13
C SER A 258 -18.13 16.46 -25.36
N ALA A 259 -17.75 15.27 -24.92
CA ALA A 259 -18.61 14.09 -25.01
C ALA A 259 -19.91 14.26 -24.21
N GLN A 260 -19.84 14.83 -23.00
CA GLN A 260 -21.02 15.09 -22.18
C GLN A 260 -21.95 16.15 -22.79
N ASN A 261 -21.40 17.25 -23.30
CA ASN A 261 -22.21 18.31 -23.92
C ASN A 261 -22.93 17.82 -25.17
N ILE A 262 -22.32 16.93 -25.98
CA ILE A 262 -22.99 16.28 -27.10
C ILE A 262 -24.23 15.50 -26.63
N LEU A 263 -24.15 14.79 -25.50
CA LEU A 263 -25.27 14.05 -24.94
C LEU A 263 -26.36 14.97 -24.40
N LEU A 264 -25.98 16.02 -23.63
CA LEU A 264 -26.92 17.01 -23.11
C LEU A 264 -27.68 17.72 -24.23
N ASN A 265 -26.98 18.16 -25.27
CA ASN A 265 -27.59 18.78 -26.44
C ASN A 265 -28.62 17.86 -27.16
N LYS A 266 -28.32 16.55 -27.22
CA LYS A 266 -29.29 15.56 -27.76
C LYS A 266 -30.55 15.42 -26.89
N LEU A 267 -30.43 15.64 -25.58
CA LEU A 267 -31.54 15.59 -24.63
C LEU A 267 -32.26 16.93 -24.50
N GLY A 268 -31.77 17.99 -25.13
CA GLY A 268 -32.32 19.36 -25.02
C GLY A 268 -31.96 20.03 -23.70
N GLU A 269 -30.95 19.52 -23.00
CA GLU A 269 -30.46 20.07 -21.74
C GLU A 269 -29.31 21.07 -21.98
N PRO A 270 -29.12 22.06 -21.09
CA PRO A 270 -28.02 23.02 -21.19
C PRO A 270 -26.67 22.32 -21.04
N GLU A 271 -25.64 22.90 -21.66
CA GLU A 271 -24.27 22.46 -21.49
C GLU A 271 -23.82 22.58 -20.03
N LEU A 272 -22.81 21.76 -19.64
CA LEU A 272 -22.27 21.78 -18.30
C LEU A 272 -21.66 23.14 -17.97
N ASN A 273 -21.98 23.64 -16.79
CA ASN A 273 -21.33 24.81 -16.21
C ASN A 273 -20.26 24.34 -15.23
N PHE A 274 -19.02 24.78 -15.43
CA PHE A 274 -17.87 24.37 -14.61
C PHE A 274 -17.39 25.53 -13.75
N GLN A 275 -17.01 25.20 -12.53
CA GLN A 275 -16.22 26.08 -11.70
C GLN A 275 -14.74 25.88 -12.06
N GLU A 276 -14.10 26.95 -12.54
CA GLU A 276 -12.64 26.92 -12.72
C GLU A 276 -11.96 26.95 -11.36
N VAL A 277 -11.20 25.89 -11.06
CA VAL A 277 -10.39 25.81 -9.84
C VAL A 277 -8.92 25.87 -10.25
N PRO A 278 -8.12 26.77 -9.67
CA PRO A 278 -6.68 26.80 -9.92
C PRO A 278 -6.07 25.43 -9.61
N LEU A 279 -5.41 24.82 -10.58
CA LEU A 279 -4.67 23.59 -10.37
C LEU A 279 -3.52 23.86 -9.42
N THR A 280 -3.44 23.09 -8.33
CA THR A 280 -2.27 23.11 -7.45
C THR A 280 -1.06 22.67 -8.28
N PRO A 281 0.00 23.49 -8.38
CA PRO A 281 1.21 23.05 -9.05
C PRO A 281 1.72 21.78 -8.35
N LEU A 282 1.92 20.70 -9.09
CA LEU A 282 2.68 19.58 -8.57
C LEU A 282 4.04 20.14 -8.16
N GLN A 283 4.39 20.04 -6.88
CA GLN A 283 5.73 20.38 -6.41
C GLN A 283 6.68 19.33 -6.99
N VAL A 284 7.16 19.60 -8.18
CA VAL A 284 8.29 18.85 -8.74
C VAL A 284 9.52 19.35 -7.99
N SER A 285 9.99 18.58 -7.04
CA SER A 285 11.29 18.82 -6.42
C SER A 285 12.34 18.89 -7.54
N THR A 286 12.97 20.07 -7.71
CA THR A 286 14.06 20.29 -8.67
C THR A 286 15.36 19.65 -8.23
N ASP A 287 15.43 19.17 -6.99
CA ASP A 287 16.59 18.45 -6.45
C ASP A 287 16.63 17.04 -7.03
N LYS A 288 17.70 16.72 -7.71
CA LYS A 288 18.01 15.38 -8.24
C LYS A 288 18.38 14.43 -7.09
N LYS A 289 17.47 14.22 -6.15
CA LYS A 289 17.67 13.21 -5.10
C LYS A 289 17.41 11.84 -5.67
N ILE A 290 18.33 10.93 -5.47
CA ILE A 290 18.20 9.53 -5.90
C ILE A 290 17.20 8.87 -4.95
N SER A 291 16.20 8.16 -5.49
CA SER A 291 15.29 7.40 -4.65
C SER A 291 16.00 6.15 -4.11
N LEU A 292 15.67 5.73 -2.89
CA LEU A 292 16.22 4.51 -2.30
C LEU A 292 15.90 3.27 -3.14
N MET A 293 14.75 3.25 -3.83
CA MET A 293 14.37 2.17 -4.73
C MET A 293 15.29 2.09 -5.96
N LYS A 294 15.76 3.24 -6.47
CA LYS A 294 16.73 3.23 -7.57
C LYS A 294 18.08 2.68 -7.11
N SER A 295 18.55 3.11 -5.94
CA SER A 295 19.82 2.60 -5.37
C SER A 295 19.74 1.10 -5.08
N TYR A 296 18.60 0.61 -4.62
CA TYR A 296 18.33 -0.82 -4.45
C TYR A 296 18.40 -1.56 -5.80
N SER A 297 17.73 -1.03 -6.83
CA SER A 297 17.74 -1.60 -8.19
C SER A 297 19.16 -1.73 -8.74
N ASP A 298 19.95 -0.66 -8.65
CA ASP A 298 21.34 -0.63 -9.12
C ASP A 298 22.21 -1.64 -8.31
N ALA A 299 22.08 -1.66 -6.99
CA ALA A 299 22.81 -2.60 -6.13
C ALA A 299 22.44 -4.07 -6.39
N LEU A 300 21.16 -4.36 -6.66
CA LEU A 300 20.70 -5.73 -6.96
C LEU A 300 21.32 -6.23 -8.28
N ILE A 301 21.41 -5.39 -9.28
CA ILE A 301 22.06 -5.71 -10.55
C ILE A 301 23.55 -5.99 -10.31
N ASP A 302 24.24 -5.12 -9.57
CA ASP A 302 25.67 -5.29 -9.24
C ASP A 302 25.95 -6.60 -8.48
N GLN A 303 25.07 -7.00 -7.58
CA GLN A 303 25.18 -8.29 -6.89
C GLN A 303 24.89 -9.48 -7.80
N ALA A 304 23.89 -9.36 -8.67
CA ALA A 304 23.50 -10.41 -9.60
C ALA A 304 24.54 -10.66 -10.70
N ASP A 305 25.30 -9.65 -11.10
CA ASP A 305 26.45 -9.79 -12.02
C ASP A 305 27.55 -10.65 -11.39
N LYS A 306 27.75 -10.55 -10.08
CA LYS A 306 28.78 -11.28 -9.33
C LYS A 306 28.30 -12.68 -8.88
N ASN A 307 27.00 -12.83 -8.64
CA ASN A 307 26.39 -14.07 -8.14
C ASN A 307 25.28 -14.55 -9.07
N PRO A 308 25.53 -15.56 -9.92
CA PRO A 308 24.53 -16.08 -10.86
C PRO A 308 23.34 -16.79 -10.19
N ASN A 309 23.43 -17.12 -8.90
CA ASN A 309 22.35 -17.75 -8.16
C ASN A 309 21.27 -16.77 -7.68
N ILE A 310 21.52 -15.45 -7.77
CA ILE A 310 20.51 -14.44 -7.41
C ILE A 310 19.39 -14.46 -8.44
N VAL A 311 18.16 -14.60 -7.95
CA VAL A 311 16.91 -14.48 -8.71
C VAL A 311 16.02 -13.45 -8.04
N ALA A 312 15.29 -12.65 -8.83
CA ALA A 312 14.34 -11.67 -8.32
C ALA A 312 12.90 -12.14 -8.55
N MET A 313 12.05 -11.99 -7.54
CA MET A 313 10.64 -12.37 -7.57
C MET A 313 9.77 -11.17 -7.22
N ASP A 314 8.61 -11.08 -7.87
CA ASP A 314 7.70 -9.94 -7.77
C ASP A 314 6.23 -10.37 -7.81
N ALA A 315 5.39 -9.66 -7.09
CA ALA A 315 3.93 -9.87 -7.02
C ALA A 315 3.16 -8.68 -7.62
N ASP A 316 3.31 -8.48 -8.93
CA ASP A 316 2.64 -7.43 -9.74
C ASP A 316 3.01 -5.98 -9.33
N LEU A 317 4.24 -5.77 -8.84
CA LEU A 317 4.74 -4.46 -8.39
C LEU A 317 6.11 -4.10 -9.00
N ILE A 318 6.40 -4.58 -10.21
CA ILE A 318 7.73 -4.45 -10.84
C ILE A 318 8.23 -3.00 -10.93
N LEU A 319 7.33 -2.03 -11.17
CA LEU A 319 7.66 -0.61 -11.20
C LEU A 319 8.02 -0.08 -9.82
N ASP A 320 7.13 -0.34 -8.85
CA ASP A 320 7.27 0.15 -7.48
C ASP A 320 8.44 -0.52 -6.75
N SER A 321 8.74 -1.78 -7.10
CA SER A 321 9.89 -2.53 -6.58
C SER A 321 11.21 -2.20 -7.28
N GLY A 322 11.20 -1.36 -8.33
CA GLY A 322 12.40 -0.99 -9.08
C GLY A 322 13.05 -2.13 -9.86
N LEU A 323 12.31 -3.20 -10.19
CA LEU A 323 12.86 -4.42 -10.80
C LEU A 323 12.88 -4.42 -12.32
N ILE A 324 12.40 -3.36 -12.98
CA ILE A 324 12.43 -3.27 -14.46
C ILE A 324 13.85 -3.42 -15.01
N PRO A 325 14.88 -2.69 -14.50
CA PRO A 325 16.24 -2.85 -14.99
C PRO A 325 16.83 -4.26 -14.73
N PHE A 326 16.47 -4.90 -13.62
CA PHE A 326 16.87 -6.27 -13.34
C PHE A 326 16.28 -7.25 -14.38
N LYS A 327 14.98 -7.14 -14.67
CA LYS A 327 14.32 -7.96 -15.69
C LYS A 327 14.92 -7.77 -17.08
N GLU A 328 15.31 -6.53 -17.41
CA GLU A 328 15.96 -6.23 -18.70
C GLU A 328 17.38 -6.83 -18.78
N SER A 329 18.14 -6.81 -17.67
CA SER A 329 19.50 -7.35 -17.61
C SER A 329 19.53 -8.87 -17.47
N PHE A 330 18.58 -9.45 -16.73
CA PHE A 330 18.54 -10.87 -16.38
C PHE A 330 17.14 -11.47 -16.58
N PRO A 331 16.59 -11.52 -17.80
CA PRO A 331 15.22 -11.94 -18.06
C PRO A 331 14.91 -13.36 -17.55
N ASP A 332 15.88 -14.28 -17.60
CA ASP A 332 15.74 -15.68 -17.16
C ASP A 332 15.85 -15.85 -15.62
N ARG A 333 16.18 -14.77 -14.90
CA ARG A 333 16.30 -14.77 -13.43
C ARG A 333 15.28 -13.86 -12.75
N TYR A 334 14.31 -13.33 -13.50
CA TYR A 334 13.17 -12.57 -13.00
C TYR A 334 11.90 -13.40 -13.10
N PHE A 335 11.16 -13.51 -11.98
CA PHE A 335 9.94 -14.28 -11.89
C PHE A 335 8.78 -13.40 -11.42
N GLN A 336 7.80 -13.23 -12.30
CA GLN A 336 6.53 -12.58 -11.97
C GLN A 336 5.54 -13.64 -11.45
N CYS A 337 5.11 -13.50 -10.20
CA CYS A 337 4.23 -14.48 -9.54
C CYS A 337 2.74 -14.11 -9.60
N GLY A 338 2.41 -12.90 -10.08
CA GLY A 338 1.07 -12.36 -9.98
C GLY A 338 0.76 -11.86 -8.56
N ILE A 339 -0.48 -11.48 -8.30
CA ILE A 339 -0.91 -11.03 -6.96
C ILE A 339 -1.15 -12.27 -6.09
N ALA A 340 -0.06 -12.91 -5.67
CA ALA A 340 -0.05 -14.21 -4.98
C ALA A 340 1.19 -14.33 -4.06
N GLU A 341 1.28 -13.49 -3.05
CA GLU A 341 2.47 -13.37 -2.20
C GLU A 341 2.77 -14.64 -1.42
N GLN A 342 1.76 -15.41 -1.02
CA GLN A 342 1.94 -16.70 -0.32
C GLN A 342 2.61 -17.73 -1.21
N ASP A 343 2.16 -17.83 -2.46
CA ASP A 343 2.76 -18.73 -3.47
C ASP A 343 4.18 -18.29 -3.81
N MET A 344 4.39 -16.99 -4.03
CA MET A 344 5.71 -16.40 -4.30
C MET A 344 6.73 -16.77 -3.22
N VAL A 345 6.38 -16.62 -1.95
CA VAL A 345 7.29 -16.92 -0.83
C VAL A 345 7.53 -18.42 -0.68
N SER A 346 6.52 -19.25 -0.93
CA SER A 346 6.71 -20.71 -0.96
C SER A 346 7.63 -21.16 -2.11
N GLN A 347 7.47 -20.58 -3.30
CA GLN A 347 8.37 -20.80 -4.44
C GLN A 347 9.81 -20.40 -4.11
N ALA A 348 9.99 -19.24 -3.46
CA ALA A 348 11.30 -18.77 -3.01
C ALA A 348 11.97 -19.80 -2.06
N GLY A 349 11.22 -20.38 -1.13
CA GLY A 349 11.71 -21.49 -0.28
C GLY A 349 12.22 -22.66 -1.08
N GLY A 350 11.43 -23.14 -2.06
CA GLY A 350 11.83 -24.22 -2.96
C GLY A 350 13.08 -23.88 -3.78
N MET A 351 13.21 -22.66 -4.28
CA MET A 351 14.40 -22.19 -5.01
C MET A 351 15.64 -22.17 -4.09
N ALA A 352 15.50 -21.67 -2.86
CA ALA A 352 16.60 -21.58 -1.91
C ALA A 352 17.09 -22.98 -1.49
N LEU A 353 16.19 -23.94 -1.26
CA LEU A 353 16.53 -25.35 -0.99
C LEU A 353 17.31 -26.01 -2.13
N ASN A 354 17.18 -25.49 -3.35
CA ASN A 354 17.91 -25.95 -4.52
C ASN A 354 19.14 -25.07 -4.89
N GLY A 355 19.59 -24.22 -3.98
CA GLY A 355 20.86 -23.50 -4.09
C GLY A 355 20.79 -22.14 -4.81
N LEU A 356 19.59 -21.65 -5.11
CA LEU A 356 19.43 -20.25 -5.56
C LEU A 356 19.36 -19.30 -4.36
N LEU A 357 19.56 -18.01 -4.62
CA LEU A 357 19.37 -16.92 -3.66
C LEU A 357 18.21 -16.03 -4.12
N PRO A 358 16.97 -16.33 -3.68
CA PRO A 358 15.82 -15.54 -4.03
C PRO A 358 15.84 -14.18 -3.32
N VAL A 359 15.54 -13.12 -4.10
CA VAL A 359 15.25 -11.77 -3.61
C VAL A 359 13.77 -11.51 -3.90
N VAL A 360 12.96 -11.52 -2.85
CA VAL A 360 11.49 -11.48 -2.92
C VAL A 360 11.00 -10.08 -2.64
N ASN A 361 10.25 -9.49 -3.58
CA ASN A 361 9.85 -8.10 -3.53
C ASN A 361 8.33 -7.96 -3.50
N SER A 362 7.84 -7.11 -2.59
CA SER A 362 6.46 -6.61 -2.55
C SER A 362 6.39 -5.37 -1.67
N PHE A 363 5.20 -4.77 -1.50
CA PHE A 363 5.03 -3.77 -0.45
C PHE A 363 5.18 -4.41 0.93
N ALA A 364 5.82 -3.69 1.85
CA ALA A 364 6.13 -4.18 3.18
C ALA A 364 4.90 -4.70 3.93
N CYS A 365 3.74 -4.02 3.81
CA CYS A 365 2.48 -4.44 4.42
C CYS A 365 1.93 -5.75 3.84
N PHE A 366 2.15 -6.03 2.57
CA PHE A 366 1.69 -7.28 1.95
C PHE A 366 2.67 -8.42 2.20
N LEU A 367 3.96 -8.14 2.08
CA LEU A 367 5.02 -9.13 2.26
C LEU A 367 5.12 -9.65 3.70
N SER A 368 4.90 -8.80 4.70
CA SER A 368 4.96 -9.22 6.11
C SER A 368 3.71 -9.95 6.58
N ASP A 369 2.54 -9.59 6.05
CA ASP A 369 1.27 -10.03 6.60
C ASP A 369 0.70 -11.26 5.88
N ARG A 370 0.64 -11.24 4.54
CA ARG A 370 0.01 -12.32 3.78
C ARG A 370 0.79 -13.63 3.86
N PRO A 371 2.08 -13.67 3.53
CA PRO A 371 2.91 -14.88 3.56
C PRO A 371 3.67 -15.06 4.89
N ASN A 372 3.16 -14.53 6.01
CA ASN A 372 3.87 -14.61 7.30
C ASN A 372 4.23 -16.06 7.69
N GLU A 373 3.27 -16.97 7.54
CA GLU A 373 3.48 -18.40 7.84
C GLU A 373 4.52 -19.03 6.88
N GLN A 374 4.48 -18.65 5.59
CA GLN A 374 5.41 -19.14 4.59
C GLN A 374 6.85 -18.64 4.87
N ILE A 375 7.00 -17.38 5.30
CA ILE A 375 8.32 -16.85 5.74
C ILE A 375 8.84 -17.65 6.94
N TYR A 376 7.97 -17.88 7.94
CA TYR A 376 8.35 -18.68 9.11
C TYR A 376 8.71 -20.11 8.73
N ASN A 377 7.93 -20.76 7.86
CA ASN A 377 8.23 -22.12 7.38
C ASN A 377 9.61 -22.18 6.69
N ASN A 378 9.88 -21.25 5.77
CA ASN A 378 11.17 -21.14 5.10
C ASN A 378 12.34 -20.96 6.11
N ALA A 379 12.11 -20.17 7.17
CA ALA A 379 13.11 -19.98 8.23
C ALA A 379 13.36 -21.29 9.01
N THR A 380 12.34 -22.13 9.26
CA THR A 380 12.52 -23.44 9.91
C THR A 380 13.33 -24.41 9.06
N GLU A 381 13.29 -24.26 7.75
CA GLU A 381 14.08 -25.01 6.77
C GLU A 381 15.51 -24.46 6.61
N LYS A 382 15.83 -23.35 7.32
CA LYS A 382 17.12 -22.66 7.28
C LYS A 382 17.50 -22.18 5.87
N THR A 383 16.53 -21.77 5.10
CA THR A 383 16.75 -21.19 3.77
C THR A 383 17.32 -19.77 3.89
N LYS A 384 18.13 -19.38 2.92
CA LYS A 384 18.60 -18.00 2.77
C LYS A 384 17.78 -17.30 1.68
N ILE A 385 16.93 -16.37 2.09
CA ILE A 385 16.06 -15.57 1.22
C ILE A 385 16.15 -14.11 1.66
N ILE A 386 16.26 -13.20 0.72
CA ILE A 386 16.25 -11.76 1.00
C ILE A 386 14.85 -11.23 0.68
N TYR A 387 14.12 -10.82 1.69
CA TYR A 387 12.81 -10.19 1.55
C TYR A 387 12.98 -8.67 1.50
N VAL A 388 12.38 -8.01 0.51
CA VAL A 388 12.47 -6.56 0.32
C VAL A 388 11.08 -5.96 0.33
N GLY A 389 10.76 -5.25 1.41
CA GLY A 389 9.48 -4.59 1.62
C GLY A 389 9.53 -3.12 1.23
N GLY A 390 8.98 -2.79 0.07
CA GLY A 390 8.79 -1.39 -0.36
C GLY A 390 7.64 -0.70 0.37
N LEU A 391 7.54 0.61 0.26
CA LEU A 391 6.49 1.42 0.88
C LEU A 391 6.38 1.22 2.40
N ALA A 392 7.54 1.10 3.08
CA ALA A 392 7.62 0.83 4.51
C ALA A 392 7.32 2.07 5.35
N GLY A 393 6.63 1.87 6.48
CA GLY A 393 6.37 2.89 7.49
C GLY A 393 5.06 3.66 7.30
N VAL A 394 4.99 4.80 8.00
CA VAL A 394 3.78 5.62 8.14
C VAL A 394 3.55 6.56 6.96
N ILE A 395 4.59 6.89 6.22
CA ILE A 395 4.50 7.72 5.00
C ILE A 395 5.17 7.03 3.81
N PRO A 396 4.60 7.22 2.59
CA PRO A 396 3.58 8.17 2.15
C PRO A 396 2.18 7.90 2.73
N GLY A 397 1.57 8.93 3.33
CA GLY A 397 0.29 8.83 4.03
C GLY A 397 -0.95 8.76 3.13
N GLY A 398 -0.83 9.21 1.88
CA GLY A 398 -1.97 9.33 0.95
C GLY A 398 -2.61 7.99 0.53
N THR A 399 -1.94 6.87 0.73
CA THR A 399 -2.46 5.53 0.45
C THR A 399 -3.40 5.02 1.56
N GLY A 400 -3.23 5.54 2.79
CA GLY A 400 -3.98 5.12 3.98
C GLY A 400 -3.56 3.77 4.55
N HIS A 401 -4.22 3.37 5.62
CA HIS A 401 -3.87 2.22 6.49
C HIS A 401 -3.66 0.88 5.75
N SER A 402 -4.24 0.68 4.58
CA SER A 402 -4.11 -0.58 3.83
C SER A 402 -2.72 -0.78 3.22
N HIS A 403 -1.94 0.31 3.08
CA HIS A 403 -0.61 0.28 2.46
C HIS A 403 0.50 0.81 3.40
N GLN A 404 0.14 1.52 4.47
CA GLN A 404 1.11 1.97 5.47
C GLN A 404 1.60 0.78 6.30
N SER A 405 2.86 0.38 6.12
CA SER A 405 3.45 -0.75 6.83
C SER A 405 3.99 -0.31 8.18
N VAL A 406 3.18 -0.45 9.21
CA VAL A 406 3.48 0.03 10.56
C VAL A 406 3.46 -1.09 11.61
N ARG A 407 3.47 -2.37 11.18
CA ARG A 407 3.44 -3.54 12.06
C ARG A 407 4.33 -4.70 11.57
N ASP A 408 4.98 -4.55 10.45
CA ASP A 408 5.81 -5.56 9.81
C ASP A 408 7.03 -5.96 10.65
N ILE A 409 7.65 -5.00 11.38
CA ILE A 409 8.74 -5.31 12.31
C ILE A 409 8.23 -6.27 13.39
N ALA A 410 7.10 -5.95 14.03
CA ALA A 410 6.49 -6.80 15.05
C ALA A 410 6.12 -8.19 14.52
N ALA A 411 5.58 -8.27 13.30
CA ALA A 411 5.14 -9.50 12.67
C ALA A 411 6.30 -10.47 12.37
N LEU A 412 7.49 -9.95 12.08
CA LEU A 412 8.66 -10.74 11.67
C LEU A 412 9.71 -10.90 12.79
N ASN A 413 9.67 -10.08 13.84
CA ASN A 413 10.70 -10.04 14.90
C ASN A 413 10.81 -11.35 15.70
N GLY A 414 9.80 -12.19 15.70
CA GLY A 414 9.79 -13.46 16.39
C GLY A 414 10.50 -14.61 15.64
N ILE A 415 10.98 -14.39 14.42
CA ILE A 415 11.63 -15.40 13.59
C ILE A 415 13.10 -15.52 13.99
N PRO A 416 13.59 -16.70 14.41
CA PRO A 416 15.00 -16.90 14.79
C PRO A 416 15.94 -16.68 13.60
N ASP A 417 17.13 -16.13 13.88
CA ASP A 417 18.19 -15.89 12.90
C ASP A 417 17.77 -15.02 11.70
N PHE A 418 16.68 -14.27 11.86
CA PHE A 418 16.12 -13.39 10.84
C PHE A 418 16.51 -11.94 11.13
N ILE A 419 17.34 -11.34 10.28
CA ILE A 419 17.80 -9.97 10.48
C ILE A 419 16.95 -8.97 9.70
N MET A 420 16.63 -7.83 10.33
CA MET A 420 15.81 -6.77 9.73
C MET A 420 16.58 -5.45 9.69
N ILE A 421 16.55 -4.79 8.53
CA ILE A 421 17.32 -3.57 8.26
C ILE A 421 16.42 -2.52 7.59
N GLU A 422 16.45 -1.27 8.05
CA GLU A 422 15.90 -0.12 7.33
C GLU A 422 16.99 0.93 7.09
N PRO A 423 17.55 0.98 5.89
CA PRO A 423 18.57 1.97 5.54
C PRO A 423 17.96 3.36 5.36
N TYR A 424 18.74 4.42 5.61
CA TYR A 424 18.24 5.78 5.50
C TYR A 424 18.69 6.52 4.23
N ASN A 425 19.78 6.10 3.59
CA ASN A 425 20.31 6.72 2.38
C ASN A 425 20.77 5.67 1.35
N GLU A 426 21.20 6.15 0.18
CA GLU A 426 21.61 5.32 -0.96
C GLU A 426 22.79 4.41 -0.63
N VAL A 427 23.76 4.90 0.16
CA VAL A 427 24.95 4.14 0.53
C VAL A 427 24.60 3.01 1.47
N GLU A 428 23.73 3.28 2.47
CA GLU A 428 23.26 2.23 3.37
C GLU A 428 22.40 1.18 2.65
N VAL A 429 21.62 1.55 1.62
CA VAL A 429 20.87 0.58 0.82
C VAL A 429 21.81 -0.41 0.14
N GLN A 430 22.88 0.09 -0.50
CA GLN A 430 23.89 -0.76 -1.13
C GLN A 430 24.58 -1.65 -0.12
N ALA A 431 25.03 -1.08 1.01
CA ALA A 431 25.69 -1.82 2.09
C ALA A 431 24.78 -2.87 2.75
N ALA A 432 23.48 -2.57 2.94
CA ALA A 432 22.51 -3.50 3.49
C ALA A 432 22.28 -4.70 2.56
N LEU A 433 22.13 -4.47 1.25
CA LEU A 433 21.98 -5.57 0.29
C LEU A 433 23.27 -6.39 0.21
N ASP A 434 24.45 -5.76 0.13
CA ASP A 434 25.74 -6.45 0.14
C ASP A 434 25.91 -7.33 1.39
N PHE A 435 25.56 -6.78 2.56
CA PHE A 435 25.59 -7.54 3.81
C PHE A 435 24.68 -8.76 3.77
N CYS A 436 23.42 -8.61 3.32
CA CYS A 436 22.47 -9.71 3.23
C CYS A 436 22.90 -10.78 2.23
N VAL A 437 23.52 -10.38 1.11
CA VAL A 437 24.02 -11.32 0.09
C VAL A 437 25.27 -12.06 0.56
N ASN A 438 26.28 -11.33 1.09
CA ASN A 438 27.63 -11.83 1.25
C ASN A 438 28.05 -12.15 2.70
N ASN A 439 27.42 -11.55 3.69
CA ASN A 439 27.87 -11.61 5.08
C ASN A 439 26.86 -12.23 6.07
N TRP A 440 25.61 -12.48 5.62
CA TRP A 440 24.57 -13.10 6.44
C TRP A 440 24.12 -14.43 5.84
N GLU A 441 24.13 -15.49 6.63
CA GLU A 441 23.87 -16.86 6.14
C GLU A 441 22.39 -17.26 6.17
N SER A 442 21.58 -16.55 6.92
CA SER A 442 20.14 -16.82 7.06
C SER A 442 19.30 -15.81 6.27
N SER A 443 17.98 -15.94 6.35
CA SER A 443 17.06 -15.00 5.70
C SER A 443 17.12 -13.62 6.33
N SER A 444 16.79 -12.59 5.53
CA SER A 444 16.83 -11.19 5.93
C SER A 444 15.66 -10.41 5.36
N TYR A 445 15.32 -9.28 6.01
CA TYR A 445 14.29 -8.36 5.58
C TYR A 445 14.84 -6.93 5.48
N ILE A 446 14.74 -6.33 4.30
CA ILE A 446 15.12 -4.93 4.05
C ILE A 446 13.84 -4.13 3.86
N ARG A 447 13.63 -3.12 4.71
CA ARG A 447 12.53 -2.15 4.59
C ARG A 447 12.99 -0.96 3.76
N LEU A 448 12.19 -0.57 2.75
CA LEU A 448 12.50 0.57 1.90
C LEU A 448 11.29 1.50 1.79
N THR A 449 11.55 2.80 1.86
CA THR A 449 10.58 3.84 1.52
C THR A 449 10.84 4.35 0.10
N PRO A 450 9.81 4.71 -0.67
CA PRO A 450 9.98 5.33 -1.98
C PRO A 450 10.42 6.80 -1.89
N LEU A 451 10.37 7.39 -0.69
CA LEU A 451 10.76 8.79 -0.50
C LEU A 451 12.28 8.96 -0.54
N PRO A 452 12.78 10.04 -1.17
CA PRO A 452 14.20 10.33 -1.17
C PRO A 452 14.65 10.76 0.23
N CYS A 453 15.89 10.44 0.59
CA CYS A 453 16.52 11.00 1.77
C CYS A 453 16.77 12.50 1.58
N THR A 454 16.28 13.34 2.53
CA THR A 454 16.45 14.80 2.49
C THR A 454 17.50 15.29 3.51
N LEU A 455 18.01 14.39 4.36
CA LEU A 455 19.05 14.74 5.34
C LEU A 455 20.33 15.18 4.62
N SER A 456 20.70 16.45 4.87
CA SER A 456 21.98 17.02 4.47
C SER A 456 23.00 16.90 5.63
N VAL A 457 23.29 15.67 6.06
CA VAL A 457 24.35 15.41 7.03
C VAL A 457 25.52 14.84 6.24
N ASP A 458 26.68 15.50 6.34
CA ASP A 458 27.94 14.97 5.82
C ASP A 458 28.30 13.70 6.61
N TYR A 459 28.02 12.57 6.03
CA TYR A 459 28.15 11.29 6.67
C TYR A 459 28.74 10.29 5.68
N GLU A 460 29.98 9.87 5.94
CA GLU A 460 30.61 8.79 5.21
C GLU A 460 30.25 7.46 5.88
N VAL A 461 29.38 6.67 5.23
CA VAL A 461 29.22 5.25 5.57
C VAL A 461 30.28 4.49 4.80
N SER A 462 31.35 4.10 5.47
CA SER A 462 32.34 3.21 4.84
C SER A 462 31.88 1.75 4.89
N ASP A 463 31.23 1.32 5.97
CA ASP A 463 30.79 -0.06 6.18
C ASP A 463 29.60 -0.16 7.14
N LEU A 464 28.63 -1.00 6.81
CA LEU A 464 27.52 -1.33 7.70
C LEU A 464 27.96 -2.36 8.74
N HIS A 465 28.31 -1.91 9.96
CA HIS A 465 28.71 -2.80 11.03
C HIS A 465 27.50 -3.39 11.76
N ILE A 466 27.42 -4.73 11.79
CA ILE A 466 26.30 -5.43 12.41
C ILE A 466 26.01 -4.96 13.84
N GLY A 467 24.78 -4.56 14.07
CA GLY A 467 24.29 -4.10 15.37
C GLY A 467 24.83 -2.76 15.87
N LYS A 468 25.55 -2.02 15.04
CA LYS A 468 26.03 -0.67 15.37
C LYS A 468 25.31 0.37 14.51
N GLY A 469 25.13 1.53 15.10
CA GLY A 469 24.57 2.70 14.44
C GLY A 469 25.59 3.82 14.34
N THR A 470 25.16 4.93 13.73
CA THR A 470 25.99 6.11 13.54
C THR A 470 25.36 7.34 14.14
N THR A 471 26.18 8.15 14.80
CA THR A 471 25.76 9.43 15.36
C THR A 471 25.61 10.46 14.25
N LEU A 472 24.40 10.95 14.02
CA LEU A 472 24.08 12.01 13.06
C LEU A 472 24.18 13.40 13.69
N VAL A 473 23.76 13.53 14.95
CA VAL A 473 23.86 14.75 15.76
C VAL A 473 24.46 14.36 17.09
N ASP A 474 25.50 15.06 17.53
CA ASP A 474 26.08 14.83 18.84
C ASP A 474 25.36 15.61 19.96
N GLY A 475 25.33 15.03 21.17
CA GLY A 475 24.65 15.60 22.34
C GLY A 475 24.93 14.81 23.60
N ASP A 476 24.71 15.46 24.76
CA ASP A 476 25.14 14.94 26.07
C ASP A 476 24.00 14.72 27.08
N ASP A 477 22.75 15.23 26.81
CA ASP A 477 21.65 15.13 27.77
C ASP A 477 20.76 13.91 27.50
N ILE A 478 20.43 13.68 26.23
CA ILE A 478 19.50 12.65 25.78
C ILE A 478 20.07 11.91 24.56
N VAL A 479 19.86 10.60 24.47
CA VAL A 479 20.15 9.82 23.26
C VAL A 479 18.84 9.37 22.63
N LEU A 480 18.65 9.69 21.34
CA LEU A 480 17.55 9.21 20.53
C LEU A 480 18.06 8.22 19.48
N PHE A 481 17.49 7.02 19.47
CA PHE A 481 17.69 6.03 18.42
C PHE A 481 16.53 6.05 17.44
N SER A 482 16.84 6.08 16.15
CA SER A 482 15.87 5.97 15.07
C SER A 482 16.50 5.34 13.84
N TYR A 483 15.74 5.14 12.79
CA TYR A 483 16.15 4.48 11.55
C TYR A 483 15.30 4.97 10.36
N GLY A 484 15.82 4.76 9.16
CA GLY A 484 15.14 5.16 7.94
C GLY A 484 15.05 6.67 7.72
N PRO A 485 14.83 7.16 6.49
CA PRO A 485 14.95 8.58 6.18
C PRO A 485 13.88 9.45 6.87
N ASN A 486 12.66 8.93 6.99
CA ASN A 486 11.51 9.71 7.43
C ASN A 486 11.61 10.15 8.90
N THR A 487 11.87 9.21 9.78
CA THR A 487 11.96 9.46 11.23
C THR A 487 13.26 10.15 11.62
N LEU A 488 14.37 9.82 10.95
CA LEU A 488 15.65 10.50 11.21
C LEU A 488 15.61 11.97 10.81
N GLU A 489 14.95 12.32 9.70
CA GLU A 489 14.77 13.72 9.32
C GLU A 489 14.04 14.52 10.41
N GLN A 490 12.94 13.98 10.93
CA GLN A 490 12.17 14.61 11.99
C GLN A 490 12.98 14.68 13.31
N ALA A 491 13.74 13.64 13.64
CA ALA A 491 14.59 13.62 14.83
C ALA A 491 15.72 14.66 14.76
N VAL A 492 16.36 14.82 13.61
CA VAL A 492 17.42 15.83 13.40
C VAL A 492 16.84 17.25 13.51
N GLN A 493 15.66 17.51 12.91
CA GLN A 493 14.99 18.80 13.06
C GLN A 493 14.56 19.06 14.50
N ALA A 494 14.03 18.07 15.22
CA ALA A 494 13.69 18.17 16.63
C ALA A 494 14.91 18.49 17.50
N SER A 495 16.10 17.94 17.18
CA SER A 495 17.34 18.27 17.89
C SER A 495 17.72 19.75 17.78
N GLN A 496 17.47 20.37 16.62
CA GLN A 496 17.70 21.79 16.40
C GLN A 496 16.74 22.66 17.23
N ILE A 497 15.47 22.26 17.35
CA ILE A 497 14.46 22.95 18.18
C ILE A 497 14.84 22.84 19.66
N LEU A 498 15.24 21.65 20.14
CA LEU A 498 15.64 21.41 21.53
C LEU A 498 16.90 22.18 21.90
N LYS A 499 17.84 22.30 20.97
CA LYS A 499 19.06 23.10 21.16
C LYS A 499 18.77 24.58 21.48
N LEU A 500 17.71 25.15 20.93
CA LEU A 500 17.27 26.53 21.26
C LEU A 500 16.72 26.65 22.68
N LYS A 501 16.46 25.51 23.34
CA LYS A 501 15.98 25.40 24.73
C LYS A 501 17.06 24.88 25.68
N ASP A 502 18.34 24.91 25.28
CA ASP A 502 19.48 24.41 26.01
C ASP A 502 19.40 22.91 26.35
N ILE A 503 18.71 22.12 25.53
CA ILE A 503 18.64 20.65 25.63
C ILE A 503 19.45 20.02 24.50
N SER A 504 20.47 19.23 24.87
CA SER A 504 21.41 18.60 23.93
C SER A 504 20.98 17.17 23.59
N LEU A 505 20.38 17.00 22.41
CA LEU A 505 19.89 15.71 21.91
C LEU A 505 20.90 15.07 20.96
N LYS A 506 21.41 13.88 21.33
CA LYS A 506 22.19 13.02 20.43
C LYS A 506 21.23 12.21 19.58
N VAL A 507 21.34 12.30 18.25
CA VAL A 507 20.55 11.49 17.30
C VAL A 507 21.43 10.41 16.69
N ILE A 508 21.01 9.17 16.84
CA ILE A 508 21.71 7.99 16.32
C ILE A 508 20.82 7.30 15.28
N ASN A 509 21.35 7.15 14.07
CA ASN A 509 20.82 6.21 13.10
C ASN A 509 21.24 4.79 13.50
N LEU A 510 20.26 3.91 13.78
CA LEU A 510 20.49 2.49 14.04
C LEU A 510 19.65 1.67 13.02
N PRO A 511 20.20 1.32 11.85
CA PRO A 511 19.43 0.67 10.78
C PRO A 511 18.99 -0.76 11.12
N TRP A 512 19.58 -1.40 12.12
CA TRP A 512 19.29 -2.75 12.59
C TRP A 512 18.03 -2.77 13.47
N LEU A 513 16.94 -3.34 12.99
CA LEU A 513 15.65 -3.23 13.67
C LEU A 513 15.48 -4.20 14.83
N ASN A 514 16.16 -5.37 14.77
CA ASN A 514 16.05 -6.44 15.74
C ASN A 514 17.41 -7.01 16.20
N PHE A 515 18.46 -6.26 15.97
CA PHE A 515 19.81 -6.63 16.40
C PHE A 515 20.60 -5.41 16.90
N VAL A 516 21.35 -5.55 17.98
CA VAL A 516 22.24 -4.50 18.49
C VAL A 516 23.50 -5.09 19.16
N ASP A 517 24.67 -4.52 18.87
CA ASP A 517 25.90 -4.81 19.60
C ASP A 517 25.81 -4.18 21.00
N ILE A 518 25.77 -5.03 22.02
CA ILE A 518 25.58 -4.61 23.42
C ILE A 518 26.76 -3.75 23.94
N ASN A 519 27.99 -4.00 23.49
CA ASN A 519 29.14 -3.22 23.91
C ASN A 519 29.09 -1.83 23.27
N TRP A 520 28.76 -1.75 22.01
CA TRP A 520 28.54 -0.48 21.33
C TRP A 520 27.37 0.29 21.97
N LEU A 521 26.22 -0.36 22.21
CA LEU A 521 25.06 0.28 22.85
C LEU A 521 25.43 0.89 24.21
N LYS A 522 26.20 0.18 25.04
CA LYS A 522 26.72 0.70 26.31
C LYS A 522 27.60 1.93 26.11
N SER A 523 28.54 1.87 25.16
CA SER A 523 29.48 2.96 24.93
C SER A 523 28.81 4.27 24.49
N VAL A 524 27.73 4.19 23.67
CA VAL A 524 27.03 5.39 23.17
C VAL A 524 26.03 5.97 24.18
N THR A 525 25.67 5.19 25.23
CA THR A 525 24.71 5.61 26.27
C THR A 525 25.33 5.76 27.66
N GLU A 526 26.65 5.53 27.84
CA GLU A 526 27.31 5.52 29.15
C GLU A 526 27.13 6.81 29.97
N LYS A 527 27.06 7.96 29.29
CA LYS A 527 27.03 9.28 29.93
C LYS A 527 25.63 9.87 30.12
N VAL A 528 24.58 9.21 29.58
CA VAL A 528 23.24 9.74 29.60
C VAL A 528 22.29 8.86 30.41
N SER A 529 21.26 9.48 30.99
CA SER A 529 20.22 8.78 31.74
C SER A 529 18.86 8.77 31.00
N HIS A 530 18.72 9.54 29.94
CA HIS A 530 17.49 9.66 29.18
C HIS A 530 17.68 9.05 27.79
N ILE A 531 16.92 7.99 27.51
CA ILE A 531 16.94 7.28 26.24
C ILE A 531 15.58 7.45 25.57
N VAL A 532 15.60 7.82 24.32
CA VAL A 532 14.40 7.94 23.46
C VAL A 532 14.57 7.02 22.28
N THR A 533 13.50 6.37 21.85
CA THR A 533 13.41 5.67 20.56
C THR A 533 12.29 6.25 19.74
N LEU A 534 12.49 6.39 18.43
CA LEU A 534 11.48 6.83 17.49
C LEU A 534 11.31 5.79 16.39
N ASP A 535 10.18 5.12 16.41
CA ASP A 535 9.83 4.05 15.48
C ASP A 535 8.99 4.56 14.31
N ASN A 536 9.38 4.23 13.08
CA ASN A 536 8.54 4.31 11.89
C ASN A 536 7.57 3.12 11.84
N HIS A 537 6.88 2.89 12.95
CA HIS A 537 6.12 1.69 13.28
C HIS A 537 5.23 1.98 14.50
N TYR A 538 4.36 1.04 14.90
CA TYR A 538 3.75 1.11 16.23
C TYR A 538 4.82 1.06 17.32
N ARG A 539 4.58 1.79 18.43
CA ARG A 539 5.47 1.72 19.61
C ARG A 539 5.59 0.33 20.21
N ILE A 540 4.57 -0.52 19.99
CA ILE A 540 4.56 -1.92 20.43
C ILE A 540 5.16 -2.78 19.32
N GLY A 541 6.17 -3.56 19.66
CA GLY A 541 6.83 -4.50 18.76
C GLY A 541 7.83 -3.89 17.79
N GLY A 542 8.06 -2.56 17.83
CA GLY A 542 9.09 -1.88 17.05
C GLY A 542 10.50 -2.05 17.62
N GLN A 543 11.47 -1.35 17.02
CA GLN A 543 12.87 -1.33 17.48
C GLN A 543 12.98 -0.84 18.94
N GLY A 544 12.12 0.12 19.34
CA GLY A 544 12.11 0.65 20.69
C GLY A 544 11.85 -0.42 21.75
N ASP A 545 10.92 -1.35 21.51
CA ASP A 545 10.69 -2.49 22.43
C ASP A 545 11.90 -3.43 22.48
N TYR A 546 12.51 -3.70 21.33
CA TYR A 546 13.72 -4.51 21.27
C TYR A 546 14.86 -3.86 22.09
N LEU A 547 15.14 -2.57 21.90
CA LEU A 547 16.18 -1.85 22.63
C LEU A 547 15.87 -1.78 24.13
N ALA A 548 14.64 -1.46 24.52
CA ALA A 548 14.23 -1.41 25.93
C ALA A 548 14.54 -2.74 26.64
N SER A 549 14.30 -3.89 25.98
CA SER A 549 14.64 -5.21 26.53
C SER A 549 16.13 -5.39 26.82
N LYS A 550 17.03 -4.71 26.09
CA LYS A 550 18.48 -4.79 26.31
C LYS A 550 18.92 -3.94 27.49
N PHE A 551 18.30 -2.76 27.65
CA PHE A 551 18.61 -1.87 28.77
C PHE A 551 18.25 -2.43 30.15
N ILE A 552 17.23 -3.30 30.26
CA ILE A 552 16.85 -3.96 31.51
C ILE A 552 18.01 -4.75 32.12
N ASN A 553 18.90 -5.28 31.29
CA ASN A 553 20.07 -6.07 31.74
C ASN A 553 21.32 -5.24 32.07
N PHE A 554 21.27 -3.93 31.96
CA PHE A 554 22.40 -3.09 32.33
C PHE A 554 22.49 -2.93 33.87
N LYS A 555 23.73 -2.92 34.44
CA LYS A 555 23.92 -2.85 35.89
C LYS A 555 23.28 -1.61 36.55
N ASP A 556 23.26 -0.49 35.83
CA ASP A 556 22.67 0.78 36.24
C ASP A 556 21.29 1.06 35.64
N SER A 557 20.58 0.03 35.17
CA SER A 557 19.27 0.16 34.47
C SER A 557 18.22 0.94 35.27
N LYS A 558 18.28 0.92 36.61
CA LYS A 558 17.38 1.69 37.49
C LYS A 558 17.52 3.20 37.38
N LYS A 559 18.60 3.69 36.79
CA LYS A 559 18.87 5.13 36.57
C LYS A 559 18.46 5.58 35.16
N ILE A 560 18.18 4.63 34.25
CA ILE A 560 17.82 4.92 32.87
C ILE A 560 16.32 5.20 32.83
N GLN A 561 15.96 6.36 32.32
CA GLN A 561 14.61 6.70 31.90
C GLN A 561 14.48 6.40 30.41
N PHE A 562 13.38 5.80 29.99
CA PHE A 562 13.18 5.33 28.63
C PHE A 562 11.84 5.79 28.07
N LEU A 563 11.86 6.51 26.94
CA LEU A 563 10.68 6.97 26.21
C LEU A 563 10.64 6.30 24.84
N LYS A 564 9.52 5.68 24.50
CA LYS A 564 9.26 5.17 23.16
C LYS A 564 8.31 6.11 22.43
N LEU A 565 8.69 6.58 21.26
CA LEU A 565 7.87 7.37 20.33
C LEU A 565 7.59 6.54 19.07
N GLY A 566 6.46 6.77 18.47
CA GLY A 566 5.95 6.05 17.29
C GLY A 566 4.42 6.07 17.28
N LEU A 567 3.79 5.21 16.49
CA LEU A 567 2.33 5.17 16.38
C LEU A 567 1.67 4.44 17.54
N ASP A 568 0.50 4.95 17.95
CA ASP A 568 -0.41 4.30 18.90
C ASP A 568 -1.72 3.85 18.28
N ASN A 569 -2.18 4.57 17.26
CA ASN A 569 -3.47 4.36 16.63
C ASN A 569 -3.32 3.92 15.18
N ILE A 570 -4.41 3.47 14.56
CA ILE A 570 -4.45 3.19 13.12
C ILE A 570 -3.98 4.45 12.37
N PRO A 571 -3.03 4.31 11.41
CA PRO A 571 -2.49 5.46 10.72
C PRO A 571 -3.57 6.18 9.91
N GLU A 572 -3.55 7.50 9.98
CA GLU A 572 -4.47 8.35 9.23
C GLU A 572 -4.06 8.44 7.76
N CYS A 573 -5.01 8.72 6.89
CA CYS A 573 -4.77 9.03 5.48
C CYS A 573 -4.73 10.55 5.29
N GLY A 574 -3.66 11.04 4.66
CA GLY A 574 -3.46 12.47 4.44
C GLY A 574 -2.16 12.75 3.69
N THR A 575 -1.79 14.02 3.59
CA THR A 575 -0.43 14.37 3.15
C THR A 575 0.59 13.87 4.18
N ASN A 576 1.85 13.72 3.78
CA ASN A 576 2.89 13.26 4.69
C ASN A 576 2.99 14.15 5.94
N GLU A 577 2.92 15.47 5.78
CA GLU A 577 2.97 16.43 6.88
C GLU A 577 1.76 16.30 7.81
N GLU A 578 0.55 16.19 7.25
CA GLU A 578 -0.67 15.99 8.03
C GLU A 578 -0.60 14.72 8.86
N VAL A 579 -0.15 13.62 8.27
CA VAL A 579 -0.04 12.31 8.93
C VAL A 579 1.01 12.32 10.04
N LEU A 580 2.21 12.84 9.77
CA LEU A 580 3.25 12.97 10.80
C LEU A 580 2.77 13.82 11.98
N ARG A 581 2.11 14.96 11.71
CA ARG A 581 1.55 15.84 12.74
C ARG A 581 0.44 15.17 13.56
N ALA A 582 -0.50 14.48 12.88
CA ALA A 582 -1.59 13.77 13.54
C ALA A 582 -1.10 12.69 14.51
N HIS A 583 0.01 12.02 14.16
CA HIS A 583 0.63 11.00 15.00
C HIS A 583 1.77 11.53 15.89
N ARG A 584 1.94 12.85 15.98
CA ARG A 584 2.98 13.50 16.78
C ARG A 584 4.41 13.06 16.44
N MET A 585 4.63 12.68 15.17
CA MET A 585 5.93 12.24 14.67
C MET A 585 6.67 13.33 13.88
N ASP A 586 6.09 14.51 13.76
CA ASP A 586 6.76 15.71 13.21
C ASP A 586 7.72 16.33 14.23
N ALA A 587 8.70 17.10 13.74
CA ALA A 587 9.79 17.64 14.55
C ALA A 587 9.32 18.52 15.73
N ASP A 588 8.25 19.32 15.54
CA ASP A 588 7.72 20.19 16.59
C ASP A 588 7.15 19.38 17.76
N ASN A 589 6.29 18.40 17.45
CA ASN A 589 5.72 17.53 18.47
C ASN A 589 6.75 16.64 19.14
N LEU A 590 7.72 16.10 18.38
CA LEU A 590 8.84 15.33 18.95
C LEU A 590 9.63 16.16 19.94
N ALA A 591 9.96 17.42 19.60
CA ALA A 591 10.67 18.32 20.51
C ALA A 591 9.89 18.58 21.80
N ILE A 592 8.57 18.77 21.71
CA ILE A 592 7.70 18.95 22.90
C ILE A 592 7.71 17.70 23.77
N ASP A 593 7.52 16.52 23.18
CA ASP A 593 7.44 15.26 23.93
C ASP A 593 8.79 14.93 24.61
N ILE A 594 9.90 15.14 23.91
CA ILE A 594 11.24 14.90 24.45
C ILE A 594 11.56 15.91 25.58
N GLU A 595 11.21 17.20 25.42
CA GLU A 595 11.39 18.21 26.47
C GLU A 595 10.58 17.87 27.73
N ASN A 596 9.30 17.49 27.58
CA ASN A 596 8.45 17.08 28.70
C ASN A 596 9.02 15.86 29.42
N PHE A 597 9.50 14.86 28.66
CA PHE A 597 10.16 13.68 29.21
C PHE A 597 11.43 14.05 30.01
N PHE A 598 12.27 14.90 29.45
CA PHE A 598 13.53 15.34 30.11
C PHE A 598 13.27 16.11 31.41
N ASN A 599 12.23 16.95 31.43
CA ASN A 599 11.85 17.73 32.61
C ASN A 599 11.01 16.94 33.64
N GLY A 600 10.77 15.64 33.42
CA GLY A 600 10.02 14.78 34.34
C GLY A 600 8.52 15.04 34.38
N SER A 601 7.95 15.66 33.33
CA SER A 601 6.51 15.84 33.16
C SER A 601 5.86 14.55 32.66
N ASN A 602 4.62 14.26 33.07
CA ASN A 602 3.86 13.14 32.52
C ASN A 602 3.55 13.38 31.05
N ILE A 603 3.92 12.43 30.18
CA ILE A 603 3.63 12.40 28.74
C ILE A 603 2.41 11.50 28.49
#